data_c9ec62edf8fb0aea16ddb92290ff160c
#
_entry.id   c9ec62edf8fb0aea16ddb92290ff160c
#
_cell.length_a   1.000
_cell.length_b   1.000
_cell.length_c   1.000
_cell.angle_alpha   90.00
_cell.angle_beta   90.00
_cell.angle_gamma   90.00
#
_symmetry.space_group_name_H-M   'P 1'
#
loop_
_entity.id
_entity.type
_entity.pdbx_description
1 polymer ?
#
loop_
_entity_poly.entity_id
_entity_poly.type
_entity_poly.pdbx_seq_one_letter_code
_entity_poly.pdbx_strand_id
1 'polypeptide(L)'
;MRETIVDRAYAKTLLPPRKEDGHKGDFGKLLVLGGSVGYTGAPYLAASAAVHSGCGLVYLGVPESIWAVEAQKCVSAMPFPLPEADGRLCLAALDRMQDKLKDCDVLALGPGLGRGKETEQLVHALLWQVKEPLVLDADGLNALQGCTEKLDVRRGRVTILTPHDGEFARLTDRTLREIASSERTELASRFACEHGCILVLKGHRTRIALPDGRMLVNTSGCSVLSKGGSGDVLTGLIASLLCQGMGAAEAAVLGVWLHGRAGELLAQEMTAYCASPRELVTRGLGLAFRELLEA
;
A
#
# COMPACT_ATOMS: atom_id res chain seq x y z
N MET A 1 -2.15 26.67 2.64
CA MET A 1 -1.23 25.68 2.02
C MET A 1 -1.53 25.59 0.52
N ARG A 2 -0.51 25.58 -0.35
CA ARG A 2 -0.70 25.45 -1.81
C ARG A 2 -0.83 23.97 -2.14
N GLU A 3 -1.96 23.57 -2.72
CA GLU A 3 -2.19 22.20 -3.21
C GLU A 3 -1.68 22.06 -4.64
N THR A 4 -0.96 20.97 -4.92
CA THR A 4 -0.58 20.57 -6.28
C THR A 4 -1.59 19.56 -6.80
N ILE A 5 -2.20 19.85 -7.93
CA ILE A 5 -3.18 18.96 -8.57
C ILE A 5 -2.45 17.88 -9.37
N VAL A 6 -2.80 16.64 -9.12
CA VAL A 6 -2.27 15.47 -9.83
C VAL A 6 -3.30 15.06 -10.89
N ASP A 7 -3.06 15.48 -12.10
CA ASP A 7 -3.80 15.07 -13.29
C ASP A 7 -2.97 14.10 -14.15
N ARG A 8 -3.47 13.75 -15.34
CA ARG A 8 -2.78 12.86 -16.28
C ARG A 8 -1.42 13.41 -16.73
N ALA A 9 -1.34 14.70 -17.02
CA ALA A 9 -0.10 15.33 -17.47
C ALA A 9 0.97 15.27 -16.40
N TYR A 10 0.60 15.54 -15.13
CA TYR A 10 1.50 15.40 -13.99
C TYR A 10 1.93 13.94 -13.79
N ALA A 11 0.98 12.99 -13.79
CA ALA A 11 1.28 11.57 -13.59
C ALA A 11 2.23 11.03 -14.67
N LYS A 12 2.10 11.46 -15.93
CA LYS A 12 3.00 11.09 -17.03
C LYS A 12 4.44 11.48 -16.76
N THR A 13 4.70 12.63 -16.15
CA THR A 13 6.07 13.08 -15.83
C THR A 13 6.76 12.21 -14.78
N LEU A 14 6.00 11.41 -14.02
CA LEU A 14 6.51 10.57 -12.95
C LEU A 14 6.87 9.15 -13.41
N LEU A 15 6.29 8.67 -14.52
CA LEU A 15 6.49 7.28 -14.97
C LEU A 15 7.91 7.11 -15.56
N PRO A 16 8.79 6.33 -14.89
CA PRO A 16 10.11 6.10 -15.41
C PRO A 16 10.08 5.17 -16.64
N PRO A 17 11.00 5.33 -17.59
CA PRO A 17 11.16 4.38 -18.68
C PRO A 17 11.59 3.02 -18.11
N ARG A 18 10.98 1.94 -18.61
CA ARG A 18 11.38 0.58 -18.27
C ARG A 18 12.48 0.10 -19.20
N LYS A 19 13.56 -0.46 -18.65
CA LYS A 19 14.66 -1.01 -19.45
C LYS A 19 14.17 -2.20 -20.27
N GLU A 20 14.46 -2.22 -21.57
CA GLU A 20 14.07 -3.33 -22.46
C GLU A 20 14.89 -4.60 -22.19
N ASP A 21 16.18 -4.45 -21.84
CA ASP A 21 17.11 -5.53 -21.51
C ASP A 21 17.15 -5.87 -20.01
N GLY A 22 16.19 -5.34 -19.23
CA GLY A 22 16.15 -5.52 -17.78
C GLY A 22 15.83 -6.95 -17.37
N HIS A 23 16.45 -7.42 -16.27
CA HIS A 23 16.12 -8.69 -15.62
C HIS A 23 15.34 -8.47 -14.34
N LYS A 24 14.77 -9.54 -13.75
CA LYS A 24 13.93 -9.44 -12.54
C LYS A 24 14.58 -8.72 -11.35
N GLY A 25 15.91 -8.76 -11.23
CA GLY A 25 16.64 -8.06 -10.16
C GLY A 25 16.66 -6.54 -10.33
N ASP A 26 16.52 -6.02 -11.55
CA ASP A 26 16.50 -4.58 -11.80
C ASP A 26 15.21 -3.90 -11.37
N PHE A 27 14.16 -4.69 -11.16
CA PHE A 27 12.82 -4.21 -10.79
C PHE A 27 12.45 -4.48 -9.35
N GLY A 28 13.45 -4.82 -8.53
CA GLY A 28 13.37 -4.93 -7.08
C GLY A 28 12.63 -6.14 -6.54
N LYS A 29 12.72 -6.29 -5.22
CA LYS A 29 12.16 -7.40 -4.43
C LYS A 29 11.23 -6.84 -3.36
N LEU A 30 9.97 -7.20 -3.43
CA LEU A 30 8.94 -6.83 -2.47
C LEU A 30 8.70 -7.97 -1.48
N LEU A 31 8.64 -7.65 -0.20
CA LEU A 31 8.04 -8.50 0.81
C LEU A 31 6.66 -7.93 1.20
N VAL A 32 5.62 -8.72 1.01
CA VAL A 32 4.26 -8.43 1.52
C VAL A 32 4.04 -9.28 2.76
N LEU A 33 3.66 -8.66 3.87
CA LEU A 33 3.24 -9.34 5.10
C LEU A 33 1.77 -9.02 5.37
N GLY A 34 0.94 -10.05 5.37
CA GLY A 34 -0.49 -9.88 5.53
C GLY A 34 -1.23 -11.19 5.67
N GLY A 35 -2.54 -11.09 5.69
CA GLY A 35 -3.44 -12.24 5.79
C GLY A 35 -3.64 -12.76 7.20
N SER A 36 -4.81 -13.33 7.39
CA SER A 36 -5.22 -14.08 8.57
C SER A 36 -6.36 -15.01 8.19
N VAL A 37 -6.73 -15.91 9.09
CA VAL A 37 -7.93 -16.76 8.90
C VAL A 37 -9.15 -15.87 8.67
N GLY A 38 -9.84 -16.06 7.54
CA GLY A 38 -10.96 -15.23 7.08
C GLY A 38 -10.58 -14.04 6.18
N TYR A 39 -9.31 -13.65 6.12
CA TYR A 39 -8.84 -12.49 5.32
C TYR A 39 -7.75 -12.86 4.32
N THR A 40 -7.95 -13.92 3.55
CA THR A 40 -7.00 -14.40 2.55
C THR A 40 -7.05 -13.61 1.23
N GLY A 41 -8.04 -12.77 1.00
CA GLY A 41 -8.14 -11.95 -0.22
C GLY A 41 -7.20 -10.77 -0.24
N ALA A 42 -7.01 -10.11 0.90
CA ALA A 42 -6.22 -8.88 1.04
C ALA A 42 -4.74 -9.07 0.67
N PRO A 43 -3.99 -10.03 1.26
CA PRO A 43 -2.59 -10.24 0.93
C PRO A 43 -2.39 -10.70 -0.52
N TYR A 44 -3.32 -11.53 -1.05
CA TYR A 44 -3.32 -11.91 -2.46
C TYR A 44 -3.44 -10.71 -3.39
N LEU A 45 -4.38 -9.79 -3.13
CA LEU A 45 -4.60 -8.60 -3.96
C LEU A 45 -3.38 -7.67 -3.93
N ALA A 46 -2.77 -7.45 -2.76
CA ALA A 46 -1.58 -6.64 -2.63
C ALA A 46 -0.39 -7.24 -3.39
N ALA A 47 -0.12 -8.54 -3.20
CA ALA A 47 0.96 -9.23 -3.89
C ALA A 47 0.74 -9.29 -5.41
N SER A 48 -0.50 -9.58 -5.85
CA SER A 48 -0.85 -9.61 -7.27
C SER A 48 -0.76 -8.23 -7.91
N ALA A 49 -1.20 -7.17 -7.24
CA ALA A 49 -1.05 -5.80 -7.72
C ALA A 49 0.42 -5.43 -7.93
N ALA A 50 1.30 -5.83 -7.02
CA ALA A 50 2.73 -5.59 -7.17
C ALA A 50 3.32 -6.31 -8.39
N VAL A 51 2.96 -7.57 -8.63
CA VAL A 51 3.35 -8.32 -9.84
C VAL A 51 2.89 -7.62 -11.11
N HIS A 52 1.61 -7.23 -11.16
CA HIS A 52 0.99 -6.59 -12.34
C HIS A 52 1.41 -5.12 -12.54
N SER A 53 2.18 -4.56 -11.59
CA SER A 53 2.71 -3.19 -11.66
C SER A 53 4.22 -3.16 -11.89
N GLY A 54 4.84 -4.31 -12.19
CA GLY A 54 6.20 -4.38 -12.69
C GLY A 54 7.28 -4.72 -11.68
N CYS A 55 6.95 -5.04 -10.40
CA CYS A 55 7.93 -5.55 -9.43
C CYS A 55 8.59 -6.84 -9.92
N GLY A 56 9.89 -6.96 -9.74
CA GLY A 56 10.68 -8.08 -10.25
C GLY A 56 10.47 -9.38 -9.51
N LEU A 57 10.41 -9.34 -8.17
CA LEU A 57 10.15 -10.49 -7.30
C LEU A 57 9.21 -10.06 -6.16
N VAL A 58 8.18 -10.86 -5.90
CA VAL A 58 7.21 -10.60 -4.83
C VAL A 58 7.14 -11.82 -3.90
N TYR A 59 7.59 -11.65 -2.67
CA TYR A 59 7.43 -12.61 -1.58
C TYR A 59 6.17 -12.26 -0.79
N LEU A 60 5.42 -13.28 -0.36
CA LEU A 60 4.20 -13.11 0.42
C LEU A 60 4.28 -13.95 1.69
N GLY A 61 4.56 -13.31 2.83
CA GLY A 61 4.57 -13.96 4.14
C GLY A 61 3.17 -13.96 4.76
N VAL A 62 2.66 -15.14 5.08
CA VAL A 62 1.31 -15.34 5.61
C VAL A 62 1.30 -16.34 6.76
N PRO A 63 0.29 -16.33 7.64
CA PRO A 63 0.08 -17.39 8.62
C PRO A 63 0.12 -18.79 8.00
N GLU A 64 0.72 -19.75 8.69
CA GLU A 64 0.89 -21.13 8.20
C GLU A 64 -0.45 -21.77 7.86
N SER A 65 -1.50 -21.53 8.64
CA SER A 65 -2.85 -22.07 8.41
C SER A 65 -3.50 -21.65 7.10
N ILE A 66 -3.11 -20.51 6.52
CA ILE A 66 -3.66 -20.03 5.25
C ILE A 66 -2.67 -20.16 4.08
N TRP A 67 -1.44 -20.60 4.33
CA TRP A 67 -0.41 -20.69 3.29
C TRP A 67 -0.82 -21.53 2.09
N ALA A 68 -1.41 -22.71 2.31
CA ALA A 68 -1.85 -23.58 1.22
C ALA A 68 -2.91 -22.90 0.33
N VAL A 69 -3.79 -22.09 0.92
CA VAL A 69 -4.78 -21.29 0.19
C VAL A 69 -4.10 -20.23 -0.66
N GLU A 70 -3.12 -19.52 -0.11
CA GLU A 70 -2.38 -18.49 -0.84
C GLU A 70 -1.50 -19.09 -1.94
N ALA A 71 -0.88 -20.26 -1.70
CA ALA A 71 -0.09 -20.96 -2.70
C ALA A 71 -0.93 -21.39 -3.93
N GLN A 72 -2.21 -21.73 -3.73
CA GLN A 72 -3.12 -22.01 -4.83
C GLN A 72 -3.57 -20.78 -5.61
N LYS A 73 -3.68 -19.62 -4.97
CA LYS A 73 -4.08 -18.37 -5.62
C LYS A 73 -2.93 -17.69 -6.37
N CYS A 74 -1.72 -17.79 -5.82
CA CYS A 74 -0.54 -17.07 -6.34
C CYS A 74 0.19 -17.92 -7.38
N VAL A 75 0.31 -17.41 -8.60
CA VAL A 75 1.13 -18.03 -9.66
C VAL A 75 2.51 -17.38 -9.74
N SER A 76 2.58 -16.05 -9.62
CA SER A 76 3.81 -15.28 -9.80
C SER A 76 4.40 -14.74 -8.51
N ALA A 77 3.57 -14.39 -7.52
CA ALA A 77 4.05 -14.12 -6.17
C ALA A 77 4.41 -15.45 -5.47
N MET A 78 5.34 -15.37 -4.52
CA MET A 78 5.90 -16.53 -3.81
C MET A 78 5.45 -16.54 -2.34
N PRO A 79 4.30 -17.18 -2.01
CA PRO A 79 3.83 -17.27 -0.64
C PRO A 79 4.69 -18.26 0.16
N PHE A 80 4.97 -17.90 1.42
CA PHE A 80 5.68 -18.74 2.37
C PHE A 80 5.02 -18.68 3.75
N PRO A 81 5.05 -19.81 4.51
CA PRO A 81 4.40 -19.88 5.81
C PRO A 81 5.23 -19.22 6.90
N LEU A 82 4.55 -18.54 7.81
CA LEU A 82 5.13 -17.91 8.98
C LEU A 82 4.39 -18.35 10.26
N PRO A 83 5.06 -18.35 11.42
CA PRO A 83 4.45 -18.60 12.71
C PRO A 83 3.24 -17.70 12.99
N GLU A 84 2.25 -18.30 13.61
CA GLU A 84 0.97 -17.66 13.89
C GLU A 84 0.48 -17.92 15.33
N ALA A 85 -0.42 -17.05 15.79
CA ALA A 85 -1.25 -17.25 16.97
C ALA A 85 -2.69 -16.90 16.58
N ASP A 86 -3.64 -17.77 16.90
CA ASP A 86 -5.07 -17.60 16.57
C ASP A 86 -5.34 -17.25 15.10
N GLY A 87 -4.61 -17.87 14.18
CA GLY A 87 -4.77 -17.64 12.73
C GLY A 87 -4.26 -16.30 12.23
N ARG A 88 -3.37 -15.63 12.96
CA ARG A 88 -2.73 -14.34 12.64
C ARG A 88 -1.22 -14.42 12.83
N LEU A 89 -0.47 -13.62 12.07
CA LEU A 89 0.96 -13.49 12.27
C LEU A 89 1.26 -13.04 13.70
N CYS A 90 2.22 -13.69 14.33
CA CYS A 90 2.67 -13.40 15.70
C CYS A 90 4.14 -12.97 15.74
N LEU A 91 4.61 -12.53 16.90
CA LEU A 91 5.97 -12.02 17.07
C LEU A 91 7.05 -13.05 16.65
N ALA A 92 6.81 -14.36 16.86
CA ALA A 92 7.72 -15.42 16.44
C ALA A 92 7.97 -15.48 14.92
N ALA A 93 7.08 -14.88 14.11
CA ALA A 93 7.28 -14.77 12.66
C ALA A 93 8.54 -13.95 12.32
N LEU A 94 8.95 -13.03 13.18
CA LEU A 94 10.10 -12.15 12.95
C LEU A 94 11.39 -12.93 12.73
N ASP A 95 11.66 -13.95 13.54
CA ASP A 95 12.88 -14.77 13.43
C ASP A 95 12.90 -15.58 12.12
N ARG A 96 11.73 -16.04 11.69
CA ARG A 96 11.60 -16.87 10.48
C ARG A 96 11.69 -16.07 9.18
N MET A 97 11.48 -14.75 9.21
CA MET A 97 11.54 -13.90 8.02
C MET A 97 12.82 -13.07 7.91
N GLN A 98 13.80 -13.18 8.84
CA GLN A 98 15.00 -12.35 8.87
C GLN A 98 15.76 -12.32 7.55
N ASP A 99 15.91 -13.47 6.88
CA ASP A 99 16.62 -13.53 5.60
C ASP A 99 15.84 -12.86 4.47
N LYS A 100 14.50 -12.97 4.50
CA LYS A 100 13.63 -12.28 3.53
C LYS A 100 13.63 -10.77 3.77
N LEU A 101 13.64 -10.32 5.03
CA LEU A 101 13.74 -8.90 5.37
C LEU A 101 15.05 -8.28 4.89
N LYS A 102 16.17 -9.02 4.98
CA LYS A 102 17.48 -8.55 4.48
C LYS A 102 17.57 -8.53 2.95
N ASP A 103 16.83 -9.41 2.28
CA ASP A 103 16.86 -9.57 0.82
C ASP A 103 15.83 -8.69 0.09
N CYS A 104 14.85 -8.14 0.78
CA CYS A 104 13.83 -7.28 0.16
C CYS A 104 14.29 -5.82 0.10
N ASP A 105 13.84 -5.12 -0.95
CA ASP A 105 14.07 -3.69 -1.14
C ASP A 105 12.94 -2.85 -0.51
N VAL A 106 11.74 -3.41 -0.37
CA VAL A 106 10.54 -2.76 0.19
C VAL A 106 9.74 -3.76 1.00
N LEU A 107 9.16 -3.29 2.11
CA LEU A 107 8.16 -4.02 2.90
C LEU A 107 6.78 -3.38 2.71
N ALA A 108 5.77 -4.18 2.34
CA ALA A 108 4.35 -3.82 2.45
C ALA A 108 3.73 -4.61 3.60
N LEU A 109 3.14 -3.92 4.56
CA LEU A 109 2.68 -4.52 5.82
C LEU A 109 1.24 -4.07 6.13
N GLY A 110 0.36 -5.04 6.40
CA GLY A 110 -0.96 -4.71 6.92
C GLY A 110 -2.18 -5.36 6.26
N PRO A 111 -2.21 -5.59 4.94
CA PRO A 111 -3.37 -6.15 4.27
C PRO A 111 -3.89 -7.43 4.91
N GLY A 112 -5.04 -7.35 5.60
CA GLY A 112 -5.69 -8.51 6.21
C GLY A 112 -4.95 -9.18 7.38
N LEU A 113 -4.03 -8.51 8.06
CA LEU A 113 -3.29 -9.07 9.22
C LEU A 113 -4.21 -9.50 10.36
N GLY A 114 -5.38 -8.89 10.48
CA GLY A 114 -6.24 -9.03 11.63
C GLY A 114 -5.72 -8.27 12.85
N ARG A 115 -6.55 -8.17 13.88
CA ARG A 115 -6.22 -7.45 15.12
C ARG A 115 -5.93 -8.43 16.24
N GLY A 116 -4.87 -8.22 16.97
CA GLY A 116 -4.46 -9.04 18.10
C GLY A 116 -3.18 -8.55 18.73
N LYS A 117 -3.00 -8.75 20.01
CA LYS A 117 -1.87 -8.24 20.78
C LYS A 117 -0.51 -8.70 20.20
N GLU A 118 -0.40 -9.97 19.83
CA GLU A 118 0.85 -10.49 19.24
C GLU A 118 1.12 -9.95 17.85
N THR A 119 0.08 -9.75 17.03
CA THR A 119 0.18 -9.09 15.72
C THR A 119 0.63 -7.63 15.87
N GLU A 120 0.07 -6.90 16.84
CA GLU A 120 0.50 -5.54 17.16
C GLU A 120 1.96 -5.48 17.59
N GLN A 121 2.41 -6.43 18.44
CA GLN A 121 3.81 -6.54 18.84
C GLN A 121 4.72 -6.81 17.64
N LEU A 122 4.32 -7.67 16.71
CA LEU A 122 5.06 -7.92 15.48
C LEU A 122 5.17 -6.64 14.63
N VAL A 123 4.07 -5.91 14.42
CA VAL A 123 4.09 -4.64 13.67
C VAL A 123 5.05 -3.64 14.33
N HIS A 124 4.98 -3.47 15.65
CA HIS A 124 5.88 -2.57 16.38
C HIS A 124 7.36 -2.99 16.27
N ALA A 125 7.64 -4.27 16.34
CA ALA A 125 9.02 -4.79 16.16
C ALA A 125 9.53 -4.53 14.74
N LEU A 126 8.69 -4.72 13.71
CA LEU A 126 9.03 -4.43 12.32
C LEU A 126 9.29 -2.94 12.06
N LEU A 127 8.50 -2.04 12.65
CA LEU A 127 8.77 -0.59 12.57
C LEU A 127 10.17 -0.23 13.05
N TRP A 128 10.61 -0.86 14.12
CA TRP A 128 11.95 -0.64 14.69
C TRP A 128 13.06 -1.25 13.83
N GLN A 129 12.91 -2.52 13.44
CA GLN A 129 13.99 -3.32 12.84
C GLN A 129 14.20 -3.05 11.36
N VAL A 130 13.11 -2.84 10.59
CA VAL A 130 13.16 -2.67 9.13
C VAL A 130 13.71 -1.29 8.79
N LYS A 131 14.81 -1.26 8.02
CA LYS A 131 15.42 -0.01 7.53
C LYS A 131 14.92 0.39 6.15
N GLU A 132 14.50 -0.58 5.39
CA GLU A 132 14.00 -0.48 4.03
C GLU A 132 12.71 0.36 3.98
N PRO A 133 12.36 0.90 2.83
CA PRO A 133 11.06 1.54 2.58
C PRO A 133 9.89 0.67 3.04
N LEU A 134 8.93 1.30 3.72
CA LEU A 134 7.76 0.63 4.27
C LEU A 134 6.48 1.28 3.73
N VAL A 135 5.56 0.45 3.22
CA VAL A 135 4.16 0.81 2.97
C VAL A 135 3.30 0.14 4.03
N LEU A 136 2.62 0.94 4.85
CA LEU A 136 1.79 0.47 5.96
C LEU A 136 0.32 0.78 5.69
N ASP A 137 -0.54 -0.24 5.71
CA ASP A 137 -1.97 -0.13 5.41
C ASP A 137 -2.82 -0.97 6.38
N ALA A 138 -4.10 -0.75 6.37
CA ALA A 138 -5.12 -1.59 7.01
C ALA A 138 -4.80 -1.92 8.49
N ASP A 139 -4.67 -3.22 8.82
CA ASP A 139 -4.41 -3.64 10.20
C ASP A 139 -2.99 -3.29 10.67
N GLY A 140 -2.05 -3.06 9.77
CA GLY A 140 -0.76 -2.46 10.11
C GLY A 140 -0.91 -1.04 10.68
N LEU A 141 -1.82 -0.24 10.12
CA LEU A 141 -2.18 1.07 10.67
C LEU A 141 -2.95 0.95 11.99
N ASN A 142 -3.90 0.00 12.07
CA ASN A 142 -4.67 -0.23 13.28
C ASN A 142 -3.79 -0.60 14.48
N ALA A 143 -2.64 -1.25 14.26
CA ALA A 143 -1.67 -1.57 15.31
C ALA A 143 -1.02 -0.33 15.95
N LEU A 144 -1.18 0.85 15.34
CA LEU A 144 -0.68 2.13 15.84
C LEU A 144 -1.74 2.95 16.58
N GLN A 145 -2.95 2.45 16.71
CA GLN A 145 -4.00 3.13 17.44
C GLN A 145 -3.58 3.40 18.91
N GLY A 146 -3.57 4.66 19.31
CA GLY A 146 -3.15 5.10 20.64
C GLY A 146 -1.64 5.06 20.91
N CYS A 147 -0.82 4.80 19.89
CA CYS A 147 0.64 4.77 20.02
C CYS A 147 1.37 5.21 18.72
N THR A 148 0.85 6.26 18.06
CA THR A 148 1.41 6.78 16.79
C THR A 148 2.84 7.30 16.93
N GLU A 149 3.28 7.67 18.12
CA GLU A 149 4.68 8.03 18.44
C GLU A 149 5.68 6.92 18.08
N LYS A 150 5.22 5.66 17.97
CA LYS A 150 6.06 4.54 17.47
C LYS A 150 6.49 4.71 16.02
N LEU A 151 5.82 5.54 15.23
CA LEU A 151 6.29 5.92 13.89
C LEU A 151 7.58 6.73 13.92
N ASP A 152 7.85 7.44 15.00
CA ASP A 152 8.99 8.36 15.09
C ASP A 152 10.35 7.65 15.01
N VAL A 153 10.40 6.33 15.34
CA VAL A 153 11.59 5.51 15.14
C VAL A 153 12.00 5.37 13.68
N ARG A 154 11.05 5.69 12.77
CA ARG A 154 11.26 5.66 11.32
C ARG A 154 11.56 7.03 10.71
N ARG A 155 11.71 8.10 11.50
CA ARG A 155 12.09 9.41 10.97
C ARG A 155 13.38 9.31 10.17
N GLY A 156 13.38 9.90 8.98
CA GLY A 156 14.48 9.81 8.02
C GLY A 156 14.52 8.50 7.20
N ARG A 157 13.59 7.58 7.43
CA ARG A 157 13.38 6.39 6.59
C ARG A 157 12.09 6.53 5.79
N VAL A 158 12.06 6.01 4.58
CA VAL A 158 10.85 6.04 3.75
C VAL A 158 9.73 5.25 4.42
N THR A 159 8.63 5.93 4.73
CA THR A 159 7.43 5.33 5.32
C THR A 159 6.21 5.95 4.66
N ILE A 160 5.40 5.14 4.00
CA ILE A 160 4.14 5.56 3.35
C ILE A 160 2.98 4.90 4.09
N LEU A 161 2.07 5.72 4.58
CA LEU A 161 0.83 5.28 5.23
C LEU A 161 -0.34 5.51 4.28
N THR A 162 -1.25 4.55 4.20
CA THR A 162 -2.40 4.62 3.26
C THR A 162 -3.76 4.53 3.96
N PRO A 163 -4.04 5.34 5.01
CA PRO A 163 -5.31 5.25 5.72
C PRO A 163 -6.49 5.75 4.88
N HIS A 164 -7.64 5.12 5.03
CA HIS A 164 -8.94 5.74 4.77
C HIS A 164 -9.38 6.58 5.98
N ASP A 165 -10.46 7.36 5.86
CA ASP A 165 -10.91 8.27 6.92
C ASP A 165 -11.11 7.58 8.27
N GLY A 166 -11.64 6.36 8.29
CA GLY A 166 -11.85 5.60 9.52
C GLY A 166 -10.55 5.15 10.18
N GLU A 167 -9.54 4.77 9.41
CA GLU A 167 -8.21 4.43 9.90
C GLU A 167 -7.50 5.67 10.43
N PHE A 168 -7.58 6.77 9.68
CA PHE A 168 -6.98 8.04 10.10
C PHE A 168 -7.63 8.62 11.36
N ALA A 169 -8.94 8.47 11.51
CA ALA A 169 -9.66 8.82 12.73
C ALA A 169 -9.13 8.06 13.95
N ARG A 170 -8.91 6.74 13.81
CA ARG A 170 -8.31 5.92 14.88
C ARG A 170 -6.86 6.28 15.18
N LEU A 171 -6.05 6.56 14.14
CA LEU A 171 -4.66 6.97 14.32
C LEU A 171 -4.52 8.31 15.08
N THR A 172 -5.44 9.22 14.85
CA THR A 172 -5.39 10.58 15.41
C THR A 172 -6.27 10.78 16.64
N ASP A 173 -6.94 9.72 17.11
CA ASP A 173 -7.94 9.77 18.19
C ASP A 173 -9.01 10.86 17.93
N ARG A 174 -9.52 10.91 16.68
CA ARG A 174 -10.53 11.85 16.23
C ARG A 174 -11.78 11.14 15.74
N THR A 175 -12.87 11.88 15.69
CA THR A 175 -14.11 11.39 15.08
C THR A 175 -14.04 11.46 13.53
N LEU A 176 -14.82 10.61 12.86
CA LEU A 176 -14.99 10.68 11.38
C LEU A 176 -15.46 12.06 10.91
N ARG A 177 -16.28 12.75 11.71
CA ARG A 177 -16.80 14.09 11.40
C ARG A 177 -15.68 15.12 11.35
N GLU A 178 -14.73 15.05 12.28
CA GLU A 178 -13.55 15.93 12.29
C GLU A 178 -12.65 15.65 11.09
N ILE A 179 -12.40 14.38 10.76
CA ILE A 179 -11.60 14.00 9.59
C ILE A 179 -12.25 14.45 8.27
N ALA A 180 -13.57 14.33 8.15
CA ALA A 180 -14.32 14.74 6.95
C ALA A 180 -14.54 16.26 6.84
N SER A 181 -14.08 17.05 7.81
CA SER A 181 -14.22 18.51 7.83
C SER A 181 -13.36 19.21 6.79
N SER A 182 -13.54 20.55 6.67
CA SER A 182 -12.71 21.40 5.83
C SER A 182 -11.21 21.38 6.21
N GLU A 183 -10.88 20.92 7.41
CA GLU A 183 -9.52 20.80 7.93
C GLU A 183 -8.78 19.51 7.50
N ARG A 184 -9.45 18.62 6.74
CA ARG A 184 -8.89 17.34 6.29
C ARG A 184 -7.47 17.46 5.72
N THR A 185 -7.24 18.46 4.88
CA THR A 185 -5.93 18.72 4.25
C THR A 185 -4.89 19.13 5.29
N GLU A 186 -5.26 20.00 6.23
CA GLU A 186 -4.37 20.47 7.28
C GLU A 186 -4.01 19.36 8.27
N LEU A 187 -4.99 18.56 8.68
CA LEU A 187 -4.77 17.40 9.56
C LEU A 187 -3.81 16.39 8.93
N ALA A 188 -3.99 16.07 7.65
CA ALA A 188 -3.11 15.17 6.92
C ALA A 188 -1.67 15.72 6.82
N SER A 189 -1.52 17.01 6.50
CA SER A 189 -0.21 17.65 6.41
C SER A 189 0.51 17.69 7.75
N ARG A 190 -0.18 18.07 8.81
CA ARG A 190 0.38 18.11 10.16
C ARG A 190 0.89 16.74 10.60
N PHE A 191 0.07 15.71 10.42
CA PHE A 191 0.44 14.33 10.74
C PHE A 191 1.69 13.88 9.96
N ALA A 192 1.74 14.13 8.66
CA ALA A 192 2.88 13.77 7.82
C ALA A 192 4.18 14.46 8.27
N CYS A 193 4.12 15.76 8.56
CA CYS A 193 5.26 16.53 9.08
C CYS A 193 5.69 16.06 10.48
N GLU A 194 4.72 15.84 11.37
CA GLU A 194 4.96 15.43 12.76
C GLU A 194 5.66 14.07 12.84
N HIS A 195 5.25 13.10 12.03
CA HIS A 195 5.83 11.75 12.06
C HIS A 195 6.90 11.51 10.99
N GLY A 196 7.19 12.49 10.13
CA GLY A 196 8.20 12.37 9.07
C GLY A 196 7.85 11.30 8.02
N CYS A 197 6.57 11.10 7.71
CA CYS A 197 6.07 10.09 6.79
C CYS A 197 5.30 10.69 5.62
N ILE A 198 5.06 9.90 4.57
CA ILE A 198 4.12 10.23 3.51
C ILE A 198 2.76 9.66 3.90
N LEU A 199 1.74 10.50 3.93
CA LEU A 199 0.37 10.11 4.25
C LEU A 199 -0.52 10.17 3.00
N VAL A 200 -1.00 9.03 2.55
CA VAL A 200 -1.99 8.89 1.48
C VAL A 200 -3.37 8.76 2.14
N LEU A 201 -4.04 9.87 2.40
CA LEU A 201 -5.38 9.88 3.00
C LEU A 201 -6.42 9.58 1.92
N LYS A 202 -6.82 8.30 1.86
CA LYS A 202 -7.75 7.74 0.85
C LYS A 202 -9.14 8.39 0.91
N GLY A 203 -9.77 8.57 -0.24
CA GLY A 203 -11.13 9.10 -0.37
C GLY A 203 -11.34 9.77 -1.72
N HIS A 204 -12.51 10.40 -1.91
CA HIS A 204 -12.72 11.25 -3.08
C HIS A 204 -11.68 12.37 -3.07
N ARG A 205 -10.94 12.52 -4.19
CA ARG A 205 -9.79 13.42 -4.27
C ARG A 205 -8.76 13.11 -3.17
N THR A 206 -8.22 11.89 -3.17
CA THR A 206 -7.18 11.44 -2.23
C THR A 206 -6.10 12.51 -2.04
N ARG A 207 -5.76 12.78 -0.77
CA ARG A 207 -4.67 13.72 -0.39
C ARG A 207 -3.39 12.93 -0.15
N ILE A 208 -2.31 13.42 -0.73
CA ILE A 208 -0.97 12.89 -0.47
C ILE A 208 -0.19 14.00 0.23
N ALA A 209 -0.01 13.84 1.52
CA ALA A 209 0.75 14.77 2.36
C ALA A 209 2.19 14.28 2.49
N LEU A 210 3.15 15.17 2.22
CA LEU A 210 4.57 14.88 2.32
C LEU A 210 5.15 15.43 3.61
N PRO A 211 6.23 14.84 4.15
CA PRO A 211 6.84 15.29 5.42
C PRO A 211 7.45 16.69 5.37
N ASP A 212 7.66 17.25 4.19
CA ASP A 212 8.13 18.61 3.97
C ASP A 212 7.00 19.65 3.87
N GLY A 213 5.76 19.27 4.11
CA GLY A 213 4.59 20.12 4.09
C GLY A 213 3.94 20.30 2.72
N ARG A 214 4.48 19.74 1.66
CA ARG A 214 3.80 19.73 0.35
C ARG A 214 2.54 18.85 0.40
N MET A 215 1.50 19.32 -0.28
CA MET A 215 0.22 18.62 -0.41
C MET A 215 -0.13 18.43 -1.87
N LEU A 216 -0.39 17.18 -2.25
CA LEU A 216 -0.85 16.82 -3.58
C LEU A 216 -2.27 16.26 -3.50
N VAL A 217 -3.07 16.58 -4.51
CA VAL A 217 -4.49 16.18 -4.59
C VAL A 217 -4.72 15.42 -5.88
N ASN A 218 -5.04 14.15 -5.75
CA ASN A 218 -5.33 13.28 -6.88
C ASN A 218 -6.71 13.58 -7.47
N THR A 219 -6.81 13.58 -8.81
CA THR A 219 -8.06 13.85 -9.52
C THR A 219 -8.71 12.61 -10.13
N SER A 220 -7.99 11.49 -10.21
CA SER A 220 -8.51 10.23 -10.74
C SER A 220 -9.30 9.45 -9.68
N GLY A 221 -10.18 8.59 -10.14
CA GLY A 221 -10.94 7.65 -9.32
C GLY A 221 -12.44 7.79 -9.43
N CYS A 222 -13.13 6.69 -9.20
CA CYS A 222 -14.57 6.59 -9.24
C CYS A 222 -15.09 5.56 -8.22
N SER A 223 -16.41 5.34 -8.17
CA SER A 223 -17.06 4.44 -7.22
C SER A 223 -16.69 2.96 -7.37
N VAL A 224 -16.03 2.54 -8.45
CA VAL A 224 -15.44 1.20 -8.57
C VAL A 224 -14.52 0.90 -7.38
N LEU A 225 -13.80 1.91 -6.89
CA LEU A 225 -12.86 1.78 -5.78
C LEU A 225 -13.53 1.65 -4.40
N SER A 226 -14.85 1.82 -4.31
CA SER A 226 -15.61 1.71 -3.06
C SER A 226 -15.97 0.25 -2.74
N LYS A 227 -15.02 -0.68 -2.92
CA LYS A 227 -15.17 -2.12 -2.65
C LYS A 227 -14.03 -2.62 -1.77
N GLY A 228 -14.32 -3.57 -0.89
CA GLY A 228 -13.30 -4.24 -0.07
C GLY A 228 -12.22 -4.86 -0.95
N GLY A 229 -10.96 -4.62 -0.63
CA GLY A 229 -9.82 -5.08 -1.42
C GLY A 229 -9.18 -4.01 -2.32
N SER A 230 -9.89 -2.91 -2.64
CA SER A 230 -9.31 -1.84 -3.47
C SER A 230 -8.10 -1.17 -2.81
N GLY A 231 -8.11 -1.00 -1.49
CA GLY A 231 -6.97 -0.48 -0.72
C GLY A 231 -5.75 -1.39 -0.80
N ASP A 232 -5.98 -2.71 -0.73
CA ASP A 232 -4.89 -3.69 -0.82
C ASP A 232 -4.18 -3.64 -2.18
N VAL A 233 -4.95 -3.41 -3.27
CA VAL A 233 -4.41 -3.17 -4.61
C VAL A 233 -3.52 -1.93 -4.63
N LEU A 234 -3.96 -0.83 -4.02
CA LEU A 234 -3.17 0.41 -3.93
C LEU A 234 -1.86 0.19 -3.18
N THR A 235 -1.92 -0.54 -2.05
CA THR A 235 -0.74 -0.87 -1.25
C THR A 235 0.30 -1.63 -2.06
N GLY A 236 -0.11 -2.67 -2.78
CA GLY A 236 0.78 -3.44 -3.65
C GLY A 236 1.35 -2.62 -4.80
N LEU A 237 0.53 -1.77 -5.42
CA LEU A 237 0.95 -0.88 -6.49
C LEU A 237 2.02 0.13 -6.04
N ILE A 238 1.79 0.85 -4.93
CA ILE A 238 2.77 1.81 -4.39
C ILE A 238 4.08 1.09 -4.03
N ALA A 239 3.99 -0.05 -3.35
CA ALA A 239 5.16 -0.84 -2.98
C ALA A 239 5.96 -1.33 -4.21
N SER A 240 5.27 -1.73 -5.28
CA SER A 240 5.90 -2.11 -6.55
C SER A 240 6.66 -0.96 -7.20
N LEU A 241 6.10 0.24 -7.21
CA LEU A 241 6.77 1.43 -7.77
C LEU A 241 8.02 1.80 -6.97
N LEU A 242 7.97 1.68 -5.63
CA LEU A 242 9.15 1.83 -4.77
C LEU A 242 10.24 0.80 -5.10
N CYS A 243 9.88 -0.48 -5.26
CA CYS A 243 10.82 -1.56 -5.63
C CYS A 243 11.54 -1.28 -6.95
N GLN A 244 10.87 -0.62 -7.89
CA GLN A 244 11.45 -0.22 -9.17
C GLN A 244 12.35 1.04 -9.08
N GLY A 245 12.67 1.50 -7.88
CA GLY A 245 13.60 2.61 -7.62
C GLY A 245 12.98 4.00 -7.73
N MET A 246 11.65 4.11 -7.77
CA MET A 246 11.01 5.43 -7.74
C MET A 246 11.22 6.11 -6.39
N GLY A 247 11.34 7.44 -6.42
CA GLY A 247 11.27 8.25 -5.19
C GLY A 247 9.96 8.04 -4.45
N ALA A 248 10.00 8.15 -3.12
CA ALA A 248 8.86 7.80 -2.28
C ALA A 248 7.60 8.66 -2.56
N ALA A 249 7.80 9.96 -2.79
CA ALA A 249 6.71 10.87 -3.12
C ALA A 249 6.11 10.54 -4.50
N GLU A 250 6.96 10.30 -5.47
CA GLU A 250 6.58 9.94 -6.84
C GLU A 250 5.82 8.61 -6.88
N ALA A 251 6.29 7.59 -6.15
CA ALA A 251 5.63 6.29 -6.05
C ALA A 251 4.24 6.39 -5.42
N ALA A 252 4.09 7.16 -4.34
CA ALA A 252 2.80 7.40 -3.71
C ALA A 252 1.84 8.14 -4.65
N VAL A 253 2.32 9.19 -5.32
CA VAL A 253 1.50 10.03 -6.21
C VAL A 253 1.08 9.27 -7.46
N LEU A 254 2.03 8.64 -8.15
CA LEU A 254 1.74 7.86 -9.35
C LEU A 254 0.85 6.64 -9.04
N GLY A 255 1.14 5.94 -7.93
CA GLY A 255 0.33 4.80 -7.48
C GLY A 255 -1.13 5.19 -7.24
N VAL A 256 -1.38 6.30 -6.55
CA VAL A 256 -2.74 6.79 -6.32
C VAL A 256 -3.44 7.16 -7.64
N TRP A 257 -2.73 7.83 -8.55
CA TRP A 257 -3.30 8.23 -9.84
C TRP A 257 -3.63 7.01 -10.72
N LEU A 258 -2.69 6.08 -10.87
CA LEU A 258 -2.89 4.83 -11.65
C LEU A 258 -4.05 4.00 -11.10
N HIS A 259 -4.13 3.86 -9.77
CA HIS A 259 -5.21 3.14 -9.11
C HIS A 259 -6.57 3.78 -9.39
N GLY A 260 -6.66 5.10 -9.28
CA GLY A 260 -7.85 5.86 -9.61
C GLY A 260 -8.27 5.69 -11.07
N ARG A 261 -7.30 5.86 -11.97
CA ARG A 261 -7.53 5.77 -13.42
C ARG A 261 -7.91 4.36 -13.87
N ALA A 262 -7.30 3.34 -13.27
CA ALA A 262 -7.68 1.94 -13.49
C ALA A 262 -9.18 1.70 -13.19
N GLY A 263 -9.67 2.24 -12.08
CA GLY A 263 -11.10 2.18 -11.74
C GLY A 263 -11.99 2.87 -12.74
N GLU A 264 -11.61 4.07 -13.23
CA GLU A 264 -12.37 4.81 -14.24
C GLU A 264 -12.47 4.05 -15.57
N LEU A 265 -11.34 3.49 -16.04
CA LEU A 265 -11.29 2.72 -17.28
C LEU A 265 -12.15 1.46 -17.19
N LEU A 266 -12.10 0.76 -16.06
CA LEU A 266 -12.98 -0.40 -15.83
C LEU A 266 -14.46 -0.01 -15.77
N ALA A 267 -14.79 1.14 -15.18
CA ALA A 267 -16.18 1.63 -15.16
C ALA A 267 -16.74 1.87 -16.57
N GLN A 268 -15.89 2.29 -17.51
CA GLN A 268 -16.27 2.46 -18.92
C GLN A 268 -16.49 1.13 -19.64
N GLU A 269 -15.68 0.10 -19.29
CA GLU A 269 -15.77 -1.20 -19.95
C GLU A 269 -16.87 -2.11 -19.40
N MET A 270 -17.09 -2.13 -18.08
CA MET A 270 -17.94 -3.13 -17.45
C MET A 270 -18.88 -2.57 -16.36
N THR A 271 -18.99 -1.27 -16.24
CA THR A 271 -19.76 -0.53 -15.23
C THR A 271 -19.14 -0.56 -13.81
N ALA A 272 -19.48 0.46 -13.00
CA ALA A 272 -19.02 0.54 -11.63
C ALA A 272 -19.59 -0.56 -10.70
N TYR A 273 -20.73 -1.15 -11.08
CA TYR A 273 -21.34 -2.24 -10.30
C TYR A 273 -20.54 -3.56 -10.40
N CYS A 274 -20.04 -3.88 -11.59
CA CYS A 274 -19.44 -5.19 -11.89
C CYS A 274 -17.94 -5.25 -11.65
N ALA A 275 -17.21 -4.15 -11.88
CA ALA A 275 -15.76 -4.12 -11.69
C ALA A 275 -15.39 -4.40 -10.22
N SER A 276 -14.48 -5.33 -9.99
CA SER A 276 -14.00 -5.74 -8.67
C SER A 276 -12.49 -5.44 -8.49
N PRO A 277 -11.95 -5.54 -7.27
CA PRO A 277 -10.50 -5.42 -7.05
C PRO A 277 -9.66 -6.42 -7.84
N ARG A 278 -10.22 -7.59 -8.20
CA ARG A 278 -9.54 -8.54 -9.08
C ARG A 278 -9.35 -7.98 -10.48
N GLU A 279 -10.39 -7.37 -11.07
CA GLU A 279 -10.31 -6.73 -12.39
C GLU A 279 -9.42 -5.50 -12.35
N LEU A 280 -9.36 -4.75 -11.22
CA LEU A 280 -8.37 -3.69 -11.06
C LEU A 280 -6.96 -4.21 -11.29
N VAL A 281 -6.59 -5.34 -10.66
CA VAL A 281 -5.27 -5.97 -10.81
C VAL A 281 -5.07 -6.54 -12.21
N THR A 282 -5.98 -7.39 -12.68
CA THR A 282 -5.75 -8.20 -13.88
C THR A 282 -5.93 -7.44 -15.19
N ARG A 283 -6.62 -6.31 -15.16
CA ARG A 283 -6.96 -5.52 -16.36
C ARG A 283 -6.76 -4.00 -16.15
N GLY A 284 -7.35 -3.44 -15.11
CA GLY A 284 -7.41 -1.99 -14.92
C GLY A 284 -6.04 -1.33 -14.85
N LEU A 285 -5.11 -1.90 -14.06
CA LEU A 285 -3.75 -1.37 -13.95
C LEU A 285 -3.04 -1.37 -15.31
N GLY A 286 -3.14 -2.47 -16.09
CA GLY A 286 -2.54 -2.54 -17.43
C GLY A 286 -3.09 -1.48 -18.38
N LEU A 287 -4.39 -1.20 -18.33
CA LEU A 287 -5.02 -0.13 -19.12
C LEU A 287 -4.50 1.25 -18.71
N ALA A 288 -4.39 1.51 -17.42
CA ALA A 288 -3.92 2.80 -16.90
C ALA A 288 -2.44 3.07 -17.22
N PHE A 289 -1.58 2.06 -17.10
CA PHE A 289 -0.18 2.15 -17.53
C PHE A 289 -0.07 2.41 -19.03
N ARG A 290 -0.81 1.66 -19.85
CA ARG A 290 -0.82 1.84 -21.32
C ARG A 290 -1.22 3.26 -21.70
N GLU A 291 -2.25 3.83 -21.06
CA GLU A 291 -2.67 5.20 -21.34
C GLU A 291 -1.58 6.24 -21.07
N LEU A 292 -0.73 6.03 -20.05
CA LEU A 292 0.41 6.92 -19.80
C LEU A 292 1.55 6.74 -20.80
N LEU A 293 1.77 5.51 -21.29
CA LEU A 293 2.85 5.19 -22.25
C LEU A 293 2.51 5.65 -23.67
N GLU A 294 1.24 5.57 -24.09
CA GLU A 294 0.77 5.95 -25.43
C GLU A 294 0.48 7.46 -25.59
N ALA A 295 0.54 8.22 -24.53
CA ALA A 295 0.29 9.67 -24.49
C ALA A 295 1.59 10.47 -24.76
#